data_f81922b38bf3a9b26fc291fb3c1b21cf
#
_entry.id   f81922b38bf3a9b26fc291fb3c1b21cf
#
_cell.length_a   1.000
_cell.length_b   1.000
_cell.length_c   1.000
_cell.angle_alpha   90.00
_cell.angle_beta   90.00
_cell.angle_gamma   90.00
#
_symmetry.space_group_name_H-M   'P 1'
#
loop_
_entity.id
_entity.type
_entity.pdbx_description
1 polymer ?
#
loop_
_entity_poly.entity_id
_entity_poly.type
_entity_poly.pdbx_seq_one_letter_code
_entity_poly.pdbx_strand_id
1 'polypeptide(L)'
;MTNTTSNEIKQLDSDYIAQTYGRFNLVLSHGKGCQVWDFEGNEYLDFTSGIGVNSLGWTDEDWLKAVVHQASSLAHTSNLFFTEPSSRLAKKLAEVSGLKRVFFANSGAEANEGAIKTARKYSHDKYGKDRATVLTLVNSFHGRTISTLSATGQEVFHQHFFPFTKGFDHTPANELRALETRLGQKDVCAIILEVVQGEGGVCSLDHEYLQGVQALCHQYDVLLIIDEVQTGIGRTGTMFAYQQFGLTPDIITLAKGLGGGLPIGAFVLGEKVQDTLGKSDHGSTFGANPVSCAGANAVLAKIDDTFLAEVKRKGEKLQKALAALPKVKSVSGLGLMIGVEFEEGTKAADIVAKCIEKGVLFLTAKTKLRLLPPLIINDEQIEKGIAVLKEVLEA
;
A
#
# COMPACT_ATOMS: atom_id res chain seq x y z
N MET A 1 -35.17 -10.88 -10.87
CA MET A 1 -33.70 -10.85 -10.84
C MET A 1 -33.24 -12.09 -11.60
N THR A 2 -32.49 -11.93 -12.68
CA THR A 2 -31.92 -13.06 -13.43
C THR A 2 -30.98 -13.82 -12.50
N ASN A 3 -31.13 -15.13 -12.40
CA ASN A 3 -30.18 -16.00 -11.65
C ASN A 3 -28.85 -16.03 -12.43
N THR A 4 -28.01 -14.98 -12.26
CA THR A 4 -26.68 -14.93 -12.84
C THR A 4 -25.82 -15.99 -12.18
N THR A 5 -25.09 -16.76 -12.94
CA THR A 5 -24.20 -17.84 -12.47
C THR A 5 -22.74 -17.36 -12.43
N SER A 6 -21.89 -18.00 -11.63
CA SER A 6 -20.45 -17.74 -11.62
C SER A 6 -19.82 -17.89 -13.01
N ASN A 7 -20.28 -18.85 -13.81
CA ASN A 7 -19.78 -19.04 -15.17
C ASN A 7 -20.15 -17.88 -16.10
N GLU A 8 -21.37 -17.34 -15.99
CA GLU A 8 -21.77 -16.16 -16.74
C GLU A 8 -20.94 -14.93 -16.37
N ILE A 9 -20.63 -14.74 -15.07
CA ILE A 9 -19.79 -13.63 -14.61
C ILE A 9 -18.37 -13.77 -15.17
N LYS A 10 -17.79 -14.98 -15.13
CA LYS A 10 -16.46 -15.26 -15.69
C LYS A 10 -16.43 -15.04 -17.22
N GLN A 11 -17.50 -15.42 -17.91
CA GLN A 11 -17.61 -15.18 -19.34
C GLN A 11 -17.69 -13.68 -19.66
N LEU A 12 -18.53 -12.92 -18.95
CA LEU A 12 -18.60 -11.46 -19.09
C LEU A 12 -17.26 -10.78 -18.82
N ASP A 13 -16.53 -11.22 -17.79
CA ASP A 13 -15.17 -10.72 -17.49
C ASP A 13 -14.21 -11.01 -18.65
N SER A 14 -14.23 -12.23 -19.17
CA SER A 14 -13.38 -12.64 -20.29
C SER A 14 -13.68 -11.86 -21.57
N ASP A 15 -14.94 -11.58 -21.85
CA ASP A 15 -15.37 -10.94 -23.09
C ASP A 15 -15.19 -9.41 -23.07
N TYR A 16 -15.35 -8.78 -21.92
CA TYR A 16 -15.47 -7.32 -21.84
C TYR A 16 -14.43 -6.61 -20.98
N ILE A 17 -13.66 -7.32 -20.12
CA ILE A 17 -12.59 -6.71 -19.31
C ILE A 17 -11.23 -7.06 -19.91
N ALA A 18 -10.35 -6.06 -20.05
CA ALA A 18 -8.99 -6.28 -20.52
C ALA A 18 -8.27 -7.31 -19.65
N GLN A 19 -7.75 -8.37 -20.25
CA GLN A 19 -7.20 -9.54 -19.57
C GLN A 19 -5.77 -9.29 -19.06
N THR A 20 -5.62 -8.34 -18.13
CA THR A 20 -4.33 -7.94 -17.53
C THR A 20 -4.07 -8.59 -16.17
N TYR A 21 -5.03 -9.33 -15.62
CA TYR A 21 -4.95 -9.97 -14.31
C TYR A 21 -5.09 -11.50 -14.40
N GLY A 22 -4.21 -12.22 -13.71
CA GLY A 22 -4.41 -13.65 -13.43
C GLY A 22 -5.38 -13.83 -12.25
N ARG A 23 -6.68 -13.97 -12.54
CA ARG A 23 -7.70 -14.14 -11.48
C ARG A 23 -7.70 -15.54 -10.92
N PHE A 24 -7.93 -15.66 -9.60
CA PHE A 24 -8.31 -16.93 -9.01
C PHE A 24 -9.69 -17.36 -9.59
N ASN A 25 -9.89 -18.67 -9.72
CA ASN A 25 -11.13 -19.21 -10.26
C ASN A 25 -12.30 -19.16 -9.26
N LEU A 26 -12.55 -17.97 -8.70
CA LEU A 26 -13.50 -17.72 -7.61
C LEU A 26 -14.27 -16.41 -7.90
N VAL A 27 -15.60 -16.45 -7.75
CA VAL A 27 -16.47 -15.28 -7.91
C VAL A 27 -17.00 -14.89 -6.55
N LEU A 28 -16.43 -13.84 -5.95
CA LEU A 28 -16.87 -13.33 -4.65
C LEU A 28 -18.18 -12.55 -4.80
N SER A 29 -19.10 -12.74 -3.85
CA SER A 29 -20.42 -12.07 -3.84
C SER A 29 -20.55 -11.02 -2.76
N HIS A 30 -20.14 -11.32 -1.53
CA HIS A 30 -20.24 -10.41 -0.38
C HIS A 30 -19.20 -10.75 0.69
N GLY A 31 -19.06 -9.88 1.70
CA GLY A 31 -18.15 -10.10 2.81
C GLY A 31 -18.63 -9.43 4.09
N LYS A 32 -18.14 -9.92 5.24
CA LYS A 32 -18.36 -9.34 6.57
C LYS A 32 -17.16 -9.60 7.48
N GLY A 33 -16.61 -8.56 8.07
CA GLY A 33 -15.43 -8.68 8.91
C GLY A 33 -14.24 -9.26 8.15
N CYS A 34 -13.71 -10.39 8.57
CA CYS A 34 -12.61 -11.10 7.90
C CYS A 34 -13.08 -12.26 7.01
N GLN A 35 -14.37 -12.36 6.70
CA GLN A 35 -14.95 -13.45 5.92
C GLN A 35 -15.54 -12.92 4.61
N VAL A 36 -15.44 -13.73 3.56
CA VAL A 36 -16.08 -13.48 2.26
C VAL A 36 -16.78 -14.74 1.78
N TRP A 37 -17.79 -14.57 0.97
CA TRP A 37 -18.56 -15.66 0.37
C TRP A 37 -18.52 -15.56 -1.15
N ASP A 38 -18.46 -16.72 -1.78
CA ASP A 38 -18.61 -16.80 -3.22
C ASP A 38 -20.08 -16.81 -3.66
N PHE A 39 -20.32 -16.89 -4.94
CA PHE A 39 -21.66 -16.95 -5.52
C PHE A 39 -22.38 -18.27 -5.21
N GLU A 40 -21.65 -19.33 -4.92
CA GLU A 40 -22.15 -20.64 -4.54
C GLU A 40 -22.49 -20.73 -3.04
N GLY A 41 -22.12 -19.68 -2.26
CA GLY A 41 -22.37 -19.60 -0.82
C GLY A 41 -21.26 -20.22 0.04
N ASN A 42 -20.13 -20.61 -0.53
CA ASN A 42 -18.99 -21.08 0.24
C ASN A 42 -18.31 -19.91 0.96
N GLU A 43 -17.91 -20.16 2.22
CA GLU A 43 -17.25 -19.18 3.09
C GLU A 43 -15.73 -19.30 2.99
N TYR A 44 -15.07 -18.15 2.94
CA TYR A 44 -13.61 -18.04 2.94
C TYR A 44 -13.14 -17.06 4.01
N LEU A 45 -12.10 -17.44 4.75
CA LEU A 45 -11.37 -16.55 5.64
C LEU A 45 -10.34 -15.73 4.83
N ASP A 46 -10.43 -14.42 4.91
CA ASP A 46 -9.66 -13.50 4.07
C ASP A 46 -8.36 -13.04 4.74
N PHE A 47 -7.22 -13.51 4.23
CA PHE A 47 -5.89 -12.98 4.55
C PHE A 47 -5.34 -12.07 3.46
N THR A 48 -6.20 -11.50 2.61
CA THR A 48 -5.79 -10.61 1.51
C THR A 48 -6.21 -9.17 1.71
N SER A 49 -7.37 -8.94 2.34
CA SER A 49 -8.07 -7.65 2.48
C SER A 49 -8.07 -6.80 1.20
N GLY A 50 -8.18 -7.43 0.02
CA GLY A 50 -8.11 -6.73 -1.26
C GLY A 50 -6.74 -6.08 -1.52
N ILE A 51 -5.66 -6.76 -1.18
CA ILE A 51 -4.26 -6.28 -1.21
C ILE A 51 -4.04 -5.15 -0.18
N GLY A 52 -4.49 -5.38 1.06
CA GLY A 52 -4.27 -4.46 2.18
C GLY A 52 -5.17 -3.21 2.16
N VAL A 53 -6.30 -3.26 1.47
CA VAL A 53 -7.25 -2.14 1.33
C VAL A 53 -8.31 -2.13 2.43
N ASN A 54 -8.95 -3.29 2.69
CA ASN A 54 -10.03 -3.41 3.66
C ASN A 54 -9.48 -3.51 5.09
N SER A 55 -8.91 -2.42 5.61
CA SER A 55 -8.26 -2.39 6.93
C SER A 55 -9.22 -2.76 8.06
N LEU A 56 -10.46 -2.30 8.00
CA LEU A 56 -11.52 -2.61 8.97
C LEU A 56 -12.34 -3.87 8.61
N GLY A 57 -11.84 -4.66 7.65
CA GLY A 57 -12.58 -5.79 7.09
C GLY A 57 -13.68 -5.38 6.13
N TRP A 58 -14.50 -6.32 5.78
CA TRP A 58 -15.62 -6.16 4.87
C TRP A 58 -16.84 -5.58 5.61
N THR A 59 -17.48 -4.56 5.02
CA THR A 59 -18.74 -3.97 5.50
C THR A 59 -18.73 -3.54 6.97
N ASP A 60 -17.66 -2.87 7.43
CA ASP A 60 -17.66 -2.23 8.76
C ASP A 60 -18.85 -1.25 8.87
N GLU A 61 -19.60 -1.35 9.97
CA GLU A 61 -20.88 -0.63 10.11
C GLU A 61 -20.71 0.89 10.16
N ASP A 62 -19.69 1.41 10.83
CA ASP A 62 -19.47 2.84 10.97
C ASP A 62 -18.93 3.44 9.67
N TRP A 63 -18.02 2.71 9.00
CA TRP A 63 -17.56 3.07 7.68
C TRP A 63 -18.73 3.11 6.68
N LEU A 64 -19.58 2.07 6.66
CA LEU A 64 -20.74 2.01 5.77
C LEU A 64 -21.73 3.14 6.04
N LYS A 65 -22.03 3.44 7.32
CA LYS A 65 -22.89 4.58 7.72
C LYS A 65 -22.33 5.90 7.21
N ALA A 66 -21.02 6.15 7.38
CA ALA A 66 -20.37 7.37 6.92
C ALA A 66 -20.44 7.52 5.40
N VAL A 67 -20.15 6.45 4.66
CA VAL A 67 -20.20 6.42 3.18
C VAL A 67 -21.63 6.66 2.67
N VAL A 68 -22.62 5.94 3.18
CA VAL A 68 -24.03 6.08 2.75
C VAL A 68 -24.56 7.47 3.07
N HIS A 69 -24.29 7.99 4.27
CA HIS A 69 -24.70 9.33 4.66
C HIS A 69 -24.11 10.39 3.71
N GLN A 70 -22.82 10.33 3.44
CA GLN A 70 -22.15 11.29 2.57
C GLN A 70 -22.61 11.16 1.12
N ALA A 71 -22.80 9.95 0.61
CA ALA A 71 -23.28 9.71 -0.75
C ALA A 71 -24.69 10.22 -0.97
N SER A 72 -25.54 10.14 0.05
CA SER A 72 -26.94 10.63 0.00
C SER A 72 -27.06 12.16 0.16
N SER A 73 -26.02 12.83 0.66
CA SER A 73 -26.05 14.29 0.86
C SER A 73 -25.23 15.04 -0.22
N LEU A 74 -23.98 14.67 -0.45
CA LEU A 74 -23.10 15.36 -1.39
C LEU A 74 -22.04 14.39 -1.93
N ALA A 75 -22.30 13.80 -3.09
CA ALA A 75 -21.47 12.76 -3.65
C ALA A 75 -20.18 13.30 -4.30
N HIS A 76 -20.21 14.47 -4.96
CA HIS A 76 -19.08 15.07 -5.66
C HIS A 76 -19.25 16.57 -5.87
N THR A 77 -18.13 17.34 -5.77
CA THR A 77 -18.14 18.80 -6.00
C THR A 77 -16.97 19.31 -6.82
N SER A 78 -16.00 18.46 -7.16
CA SER A 78 -14.63 18.86 -7.57
C SER A 78 -13.89 19.65 -6.45
N ASN A 79 -12.68 20.12 -6.76
CA ASN A 79 -11.87 20.94 -5.83
C ASN A 79 -12.09 22.47 -6.00
N LEU A 80 -13.17 22.86 -6.65
CA LEU A 80 -13.58 24.27 -6.77
C LEU A 80 -14.35 24.76 -5.54
N PHE A 81 -14.86 23.84 -4.71
CA PHE A 81 -15.62 24.13 -3.51
C PHE A 81 -15.02 23.43 -2.29
N PHE A 82 -15.15 24.02 -1.13
CA PHE A 82 -14.74 23.40 0.13
C PHE A 82 -15.74 22.35 0.56
N THR A 83 -15.24 21.24 1.12
CA THR A 83 -16.07 20.20 1.73
C THR A 83 -15.57 19.83 3.12
N GLU A 84 -16.48 19.56 4.04
CA GLU A 84 -16.13 19.21 5.41
C GLU A 84 -15.33 17.91 5.50
N PRO A 85 -15.72 16.79 4.83
CA PRO A 85 -15.00 15.52 4.96
C PRO A 85 -13.52 15.61 4.54
N SER A 86 -13.24 16.33 3.45
CA SER A 86 -11.86 16.48 2.97
C SER A 86 -11.01 17.34 3.91
N SER A 87 -11.56 18.44 4.41
CA SER A 87 -10.85 19.33 5.35
C SER A 87 -10.54 18.64 6.68
N ARG A 88 -11.48 17.86 7.23
CA ARG A 88 -11.28 17.05 8.44
C ARG A 88 -10.22 15.98 8.23
N LEU A 89 -10.29 15.27 7.09
CA LEU A 89 -9.33 14.24 6.74
C LEU A 89 -7.92 14.82 6.59
N ALA A 90 -7.77 15.95 5.90
CA ALA A 90 -6.49 16.63 5.76
C ALA A 90 -5.88 17.02 7.12
N LYS A 91 -6.69 17.60 8.01
CA LYS A 91 -6.27 17.94 9.38
C LYS A 91 -5.80 16.68 10.12
N LYS A 92 -6.61 15.60 10.11
CA LYS A 92 -6.27 14.36 10.81
C LYS A 92 -4.97 13.74 10.29
N LEU A 93 -4.79 13.68 8.96
CA LEU A 93 -3.57 13.15 8.35
C LEU A 93 -2.34 13.99 8.71
N ALA A 94 -2.46 15.32 8.72
CA ALA A 94 -1.37 16.21 9.14
C ALA A 94 -1.00 15.98 10.62
N GLU A 95 -1.99 15.85 11.51
CA GLU A 95 -1.78 15.61 12.94
C GLU A 95 -1.08 14.27 13.21
N VAL A 96 -1.55 13.17 12.61
CA VAL A 96 -1.01 11.82 12.89
C VAL A 96 0.33 11.55 12.18
N SER A 97 0.63 12.27 11.11
CA SER A 97 1.92 12.17 10.41
C SER A 97 2.98 13.17 10.93
N GLY A 98 2.56 14.23 11.61
CA GLY A 98 3.46 15.34 11.96
C GLY A 98 3.86 16.23 10.78
N LEU A 99 3.30 15.98 9.59
CA LEU A 99 3.50 16.79 8.39
C LEU A 99 2.49 17.94 8.32
N LYS A 100 2.43 18.68 7.21
CA LYS A 100 1.73 19.97 7.20
C LYS A 100 0.52 20.04 6.27
N ARG A 101 0.65 19.65 5.01
CA ARG A 101 -0.39 19.83 4.00
C ARG A 101 -0.64 18.55 3.22
N VAL A 102 -1.88 18.35 2.81
CA VAL A 102 -2.32 17.15 2.09
C VAL A 102 -2.85 17.55 0.72
N PHE A 103 -2.42 16.82 -0.29
CA PHE A 103 -3.11 16.78 -1.57
C PHE A 103 -3.79 15.41 -1.71
N PHE A 104 -5.06 15.40 -2.12
CA PHE A 104 -5.81 14.18 -2.34
C PHE A 104 -5.85 13.80 -3.82
N ALA A 105 -5.65 12.51 -4.08
CA ALA A 105 -5.75 11.84 -5.37
C ALA A 105 -6.70 10.63 -5.27
N ASN A 106 -6.65 9.70 -6.22
CA ASN A 106 -7.58 8.56 -6.27
C ASN A 106 -6.87 7.20 -6.11
N SER A 107 -5.56 7.19 -6.18
CA SER A 107 -4.75 5.98 -6.14
C SER A 107 -3.36 6.24 -5.58
N GLY A 108 -2.63 5.15 -5.21
CA GLY A 108 -1.23 5.25 -4.81
C GLY A 108 -0.32 5.75 -5.94
N ALA A 109 -0.60 5.35 -7.18
CA ALA A 109 0.16 5.83 -8.34
C ALA A 109 0.02 7.34 -8.51
N GLU A 110 -1.19 7.90 -8.42
CA GLU A 110 -1.41 9.34 -8.48
C GLU A 110 -0.78 10.08 -7.28
N ALA A 111 -0.80 9.50 -6.09
CA ALA A 111 -0.12 10.05 -4.92
C ALA A 111 1.40 10.14 -5.15
N ASN A 112 2.01 9.08 -5.69
CA ASN A 112 3.43 9.06 -6.05
C ASN A 112 3.76 10.03 -7.19
N GLU A 113 2.92 10.16 -8.22
CA GLU A 113 3.08 11.19 -9.28
C GLU A 113 3.12 12.60 -8.68
N GLY A 114 2.21 12.90 -7.74
CA GLY A 114 2.19 14.20 -7.06
C GLY A 114 3.42 14.46 -6.20
N ALA A 115 3.90 13.44 -5.47
CA ALA A 115 5.13 13.51 -4.69
C ALA A 115 6.37 13.74 -5.57
N ILE A 116 6.47 13.01 -6.69
CA ILE A 116 7.55 13.16 -7.69
C ILE A 116 7.53 14.58 -8.29
N LYS A 117 6.35 15.08 -8.68
CA LYS A 117 6.19 16.44 -9.20
C LYS A 117 6.62 17.48 -8.17
N THR A 118 6.22 17.32 -6.91
CA THR A 118 6.62 18.22 -5.82
C THR A 118 8.13 18.23 -5.66
N ALA A 119 8.77 17.06 -5.64
CA ALA A 119 10.21 16.95 -5.48
C ALA A 119 10.98 17.62 -6.64
N ARG A 120 10.54 17.36 -7.88
CA ARG A 120 11.14 18.00 -9.06
C ARG A 120 10.97 19.51 -9.08
N LYS A 121 9.77 20.01 -8.73
CA LYS A 121 9.53 21.45 -8.67
C LYS A 121 10.35 22.10 -7.57
N TYR A 122 10.37 21.57 -6.35
CA TYR A 122 11.19 22.05 -5.25
C TYR A 122 12.67 22.16 -5.66
N SER A 123 13.20 21.11 -6.26
CA SER A 123 14.58 21.08 -6.71
C SER A 123 14.85 22.08 -7.83
N HIS A 124 13.92 22.20 -8.80
CA HIS A 124 14.04 23.17 -9.89
C HIS A 124 14.06 24.60 -9.37
N ASP A 125 13.16 24.95 -8.46
CA ASP A 125 13.05 26.30 -7.90
C ASP A 125 14.32 26.68 -7.09
N LYS A 126 14.98 25.69 -6.47
CA LYS A 126 16.16 25.90 -5.64
C LYS A 126 17.50 25.77 -6.40
N TYR A 127 17.60 24.84 -7.35
CA TYR A 127 18.85 24.43 -7.99
C TYR A 127 18.85 24.54 -9.52
N GLY A 128 17.72 24.87 -10.13
CA GLY A 128 17.57 24.86 -11.59
C GLY A 128 17.25 23.45 -12.14
N LYS A 129 17.31 23.34 -13.48
CA LYS A 129 16.78 22.19 -14.23
C LYS A 129 17.61 20.91 -14.16
N ASP A 130 18.87 20.97 -13.76
CA ASP A 130 19.81 19.84 -13.91
C ASP A 130 19.78 18.85 -12.71
N ARG A 131 18.95 19.12 -11.73
CA ARG A 131 18.79 18.29 -10.52
C ARG A 131 17.35 17.79 -10.42
N ALA A 132 16.99 16.79 -11.23
CA ALA A 132 15.61 16.30 -11.35
C ALA A 132 15.48 14.76 -11.27
N THR A 133 16.56 14.04 -11.01
CA THR A 133 16.53 12.58 -10.87
C THR A 133 15.88 12.19 -9.55
N VAL A 134 14.95 11.24 -9.61
CA VAL A 134 14.35 10.57 -8.45
C VAL A 134 14.96 9.18 -8.33
N LEU A 135 15.59 8.88 -7.20
CA LEU A 135 16.08 7.54 -6.91
C LEU A 135 15.00 6.70 -6.27
N THR A 136 14.98 5.42 -6.64
CA THR A 136 14.17 4.40 -6.00
C THR A 136 15.02 3.17 -5.70
N LEU A 137 14.43 2.15 -5.12
CA LEU A 137 15.16 0.93 -4.79
C LEU A 137 14.86 -0.18 -5.80
N VAL A 138 15.84 -1.02 -6.07
CA VAL A 138 15.63 -2.30 -6.76
C VAL A 138 14.55 -3.09 -6.00
N ASN A 139 13.65 -3.75 -6.72
CA ASN A 139 12.48 -4.47 -6.23
C ASN A 139 11.35 -3.59 -5.64
N SER A 140 11.44 -2.25 -5.71
CA SER A 140 10.34 -1.37 -5.31
C SER A 140 9.12 -1.47 -6.23
N PHE A 141 7.98 -0.97 -5.73
CA PHE A 141 6.76 -0.82 -6.52
C PHE A 141 6.06 0.49 -6.16
N HIS A 142 5.98 1.42 -7.12
CA HIS A 142 5.40 2.75 -6.89
C HIS A 142 4.19 3.07 -7.78
N GLY A 143 3.78 2.15 -8.65
CA GLY A 143 2.59 2.30 -9.49
C GLY A 143 2.76 1.81 -10.94
N ARG A 144 1.71 2.03 -11.73
CA ARG A 144 1.60 1.58 -13.14
C ARG A 144 1.36 2.72 -14.13
N THR A 145 1.37 3.98 -13.70
CA THR A 145 1.39 5.13 -14.61
C THR A 145 2.78 5.26 -15.25
N ILE A 146 2.91 6.02 -16.32
CA ILE A 146 4.17 6.09 -17.07
C ILE A 146 5.36 6.50 -16.19
N SER A 147 5.20 7.52 -15.31
CA SER A 147 6.31 7.93 -14.44
C SER A 147 6.49 7.00 -13.24
N THR A 148 5.42 6.56 -12.60
CA THR A 148 5.54 5.61 -11.47
C THR A 148 6.00 4.23 -11.92
N LEU A 149 5.73 3.83 -13.18
CA LEU A 149 6.31 2.64 -13.77
C LEU A 149 7.83 2.80 -13.93
N SER A 150 8.29 3.98 -14.38
CA SER A 150 9.72 4.30 -14.43
C SER A 150 10.38 4.32 -13.05
N ALA A 151 9.64 4.68 -12.00
CA ALA A 151 10.08 4.66 -10.61
C ALA A 151 10.08 3.25 -9.99
N THR A 152 9.30 2.31 -10.54
CA THR A 152 9.19 0.93 -10.04
C THR A 152 10.44 0.12 -10.41
N GLY A 153 11.21 -0.32 -9.40
CA GLY A 153 12.52 -0.97 -9.58
C GLY A 153 12.44 -2.47 -9.89
N GLN A 154 11.53 -2.90 -10.78
CA GLN A 154 11.34 -4.31 -11.13
C GLN A 154 11.33 -4.50 -12.66
N GLU A 155 12.38 -5.12 -13.18
CA GLU A 155 12.60 -5.37 -14.61
C GLU A 155 11.42 -6.06 -15.32
N VAL A 156 10.67 -6.90 -14.63
CA VAL A 156 9.50 -7.60 -15.18
C VAL A 156 8.43 -6.63 -15.69
N PHE A 157 8.39 -5.41 -15.18
CA PHE A 157 7.45 -4.37 -15.61
C PHE A 157 8.01 -3.43 -16.67
N HIS A 158 9.31 -3.53 -16.99
CA HIS A 158 10.01 -2.66 -17.93
C HIS A 158 10.20 -3.25 -19.34
N GLN A 159 9.56 -4.37 -19.65
CA GLN A 159 9.76 -5.08 -20.91
C GLN A 159 9.10 -4.39 -22.13
N HIS A 160 8.10 -3.53 -21.87
CA HIS A 160 7.32 -2.83 -22.88
C HIS A 160 7.23 -1.34 -22.51
N PHE A 161 6.37 -0.57 -23.11
CA PHE A 161 6.00 0.81 -22.72
C PHE A 161 7.12 1.86 -22.91
N PHE A 162 8.04 1.62 -23.83
CA PHE A 162 9.10 2.57 -24.20
C PHE A 162 8.53 3.76 -25.00
N PRO A 163 9.10 4.98 -24.89
CA PRO A 163 10.21 5.34 -24.01
C PRO A 163 9.76 5.60 -22.57
N PHE A 164 10.58 5.18 -21.59
CA PHE A 164 10.34 5.48 -20.18
C PHE A 164 10.58 6.97 -19.88
N THR A 165 9.92 7.47 -18.82
CA THR A 165 10.14 8.82 -18.31
C THR A 165 11.58 8.95 -17.80
N LYS A 166 12.32 9.94 -18.32
CA LYS A 166 13.70 10.22 -17.90
C LYS A 166 13.78 10.76 -16.46
N GLY A 167 14.94 10.60 -15.85
CA GLY A 167 15.22 11.09 -14.49
C GLY A 167 14.70 10.17 -13.39
N PHE A 168 14.78 8.88 -13.62
CA PHE A 168 14.65 7.82 -12.62
C PHE A 168 15.89 6.93 -12.65
N ASP A 169 16.30 6.47 -11.48
CA ASP A 169 17.39 5.53 -11.32
C ASP A 169 17.16 4.66 -10.08
N HIS A 170 17.81 3.50 -10.02
CA HIS A 170 17.55 2.50 -8.99
C HIS A 170 18.83 2.13 -8.26
N THR A 171 18.77 2.05 -6.92
CA THR A 171 19.89 1.56 -6.11
C THR A 171 19.49 0.29 -5.37
N PRO A 172 20.44 -0.63 -5.09
CA PRO A 172 20.15 -1.80 -4.27
C PRO A 172 19.63 -1.41 -2.88
N ALA A 173 18.66 -2.16 -2.39
CA ALA A 173 18.16 -2.03 -1.01
C ALA A 173 19.23 -2.51 -0.02
N ASN A 174 19.33 -1.86 1.14
CA ASN A 174 20.30 -2.17 2.21
C ASN A 174 21.77 -2.01 1.84
N GLU A 175 22.08 -1.28 0.76
CA GLU A 175 23.43 -0.97 0.32
C GLU A 175 23.72 0.55 0.39
N LEU A 176 24.01 1.07 1.58
CA LEU A 176 24.17 2.50 1.82
C LEU A 176 25.32 3.13 0.98
N ARG A 177 26.40 2.38 0.72
CA ARG A 177 27.52 2.86 -0.11
C ARG A 177 27.11 3.09 -1.57
N ALA A 178 26.27 2.22 -2.12
CA ALA A 178 25.77 2.37 -3.48
C ALA A 178 24.92 3.64 -3.58
N LEU A 179 24.06 3.88 -2.59
CA LEU A 179 23.26 5.09 -2.49
C LEU A 179 24.14 6.35 -2.39
N GLU A 180 25.11 6.37 -1.47
CA GLU A 180 26.02 7.51 -1.29
C GLU A 180 26.81 7.83 -2.57
N THR A 181 27.32 6.81 -3.24
CA THR A 181 28.05 6.96 -4.54
C THR A 181 27.13 7.60 -5.58
N ARG A 182 25.86 7.18 -5.65
CA ARG A 182 24.90 7.73 -6.61
C ARG A 182 24.51 9.18 -6.29
N LEU A 183 24.34 9.51 -5.02
CA LEU A 183 24.05 10.88 -4.56
C LEU A 183 25.22 11.84 -4.84
N GLY A 184 26.45 11.33 -4.85
CA GLY A 184 27.65 12.10 -5.20
C GLY A 184 27.64 12.72 -6.59
N GLN A 185 26.78 12.26 -7.52
CA GLN A 185 26.61 12.85 -8.86
C GLN A 185 25.82 14.17 -8.84
N LYS A 186 25.15 14.50 -7.73
CA LYS A 186 24.47 15.80 -7.45
C LYS A 186 23.31 16.18 -8.39
N ASP A 187 22.77 15.23 -9.17
CA ASP A 187 21.61 15.41 -10.04
C ASP A 187 20.31 14.93 -9.42
N VAL A 188 20.37 14.35 -8.22
CA VAL A 188 19.24 13.75 -7.50
C VAL A 188 18.45 14.80 -6.74
N CYS A 189 17.12 14.81 -6.93
CA CYS A 189 16.20 15.68 -6.20
C CYS A 189 15.49 14.98 -5.04
N ALA A 190 15.23 13.68 -5.15
CA ALA A 190 14.53 12.91 -4.13
C ALA A 190 14.92 11.43 -4.17
N ILE A 191 14.71 10.77 -3.02
CA ILE A 191 14.64 9.32 -2.91
C ILE A 191 13.20 8.97 -2.52
N ILE A 192 12.59 8.00 -3.22
CA ILE A 192 11.32 7.39 -2.83
C ILE A 192 11.55 5.92 -2.48
N LEU A 193 11.06 5.48 -1.33
CA LEU A 193 11.20 4.11 -0.87
C LEU A 193 10.00 3.64 -0.03
N GLU A 194 9.81 2.32 -0.01
CA GLU A 194 8.92 1.61 0.90
C GLU A 194 9.76 1.10 2.09
N VAL A 195 9.32 1.30 3.33
CA VAL A 195 10.00 0.72 4.51
C VAL A 195 9.92 -0.83 4.48
N VAL A 196 8.83 -1.35 3.92
CA VAL A 196 8.68 -2.77 3.58
C VAL A 196 8.26 -2.84 2.11
N GLN A 197 9.09 -3.40 1.26
CA GLN A 197 8.80 -3.60 -0.16
C GLN A 197 7.72 -4.67 -0.34
N GLY A 198 6.46 -4.26 -0.50
CA GLY A 198 5.32 -5.16 -0.54
C GLY A 198 5.31 -6.10 -1.73
N GLU A 199 5.35 -5.55 -2.93
CA GLU A 199 5.38 -6.29 -4.19
C GLU A 199 6.77 -6.91 -4.45
N GLY A 200 7.80 -6.42 -3.78
CA GLY A 200 9.16 -6.94 -3.80
C GLY A 200 9.36 -8.28 -3.06
N GLY A 201 8.31 -8.83 -2.44
CA GLY A 201 8.35 -10.09 -1.67
C GLY A 201 8.26 -9.87 -0.16
N VAL A 202 7.62 -8.79 0.28
CA VAL A 202 7.48 -8.38 1.69
C VAL A 202 8.84 -8.33 2.39
N CYS A 203 9.75 -7.54 1.82
CA CYS A 203 11.11 -7.37 2.32
C CYS A 203 11.23 -6.06 3.11
N SER A 204 11.46 -6.16 4.42
CA SER A 204 11.73 -5.00 5.27
C SER A 204 13.14 -4.47 5.01
N LEU A 205 13.29 -3.15 5.02
CA LEU A 205 14.61 -2.51 5.00
C LEU A 205 15.21 -2.50 6.41
N ASP A 206 16.54 -2.56 6.47
CA ASP A 206 17.26 -2.56 7.73
C ASP A 206 17.19 -1.20 8.43
N HIS A 207 17.10 -1.20 9.76
CA HIS A 207 17.05 0.02 10.55
C HIS A 207 18.25 0.94 10.30
N GLU A 208 19.45 0.39 10.31
CA GLU A 208 20.69 1.14 10.06
C GLU A 208 20.73 1.74 8.65
N TYR A 209 20.24 1.00 7.66
CA TYR A 209 20.12 1.49 6.30
C TYR A 209 19.17 2.68 6.22
N LEU A 210 17.97 2.58 6.80
CA LEU A 210 16.97 3.64 6.81
C LEU A 210 17.48 4.91 7.50
N GLN A 211 18.18 4.78 8.63
CA GLN A 211 18.82 5.91 9.32
C GLN A 211 19.93 6.52 8.43
N GLY A 212 20.72 5.69 7.77
CA GLY A 212 21.76 6.14 6.83
C GLY A 212 21.16 6.87 5.62
N VAL A 213 20.06 6.37 5.05
CA VAL A 213 19.34 7.06 3.97
C VAL A 213 18.90 8.45 4.40
N GLN A 214 18.28 8.58 5.57
CA GLN A 214 17.86 9.89 6.09
C GLN A 214 19.05 10.84 6.29
N ALA A 215 20.16 10.35 6.85
CA ALA A 215 21.38 11.15 7.03
C ALA A 215 21.95 11.63 5.70
N LEU A 216 22.01 10.75 4.69
CA LEU A 216 22.46 11.11 3.34
C LEU A 216 21.50 12.10 2.66
N CYS A 217 20.19 11.91 2.79
CA CYS A 217 19.21 12.87 2.29
C CYS A 217 19.44 14.27 2.86
N HIS A 218 19.69 14.36 4.15
CA HIS A 218 20.01 15.62 4.83
C HIS A 218 21.35 16.21 4.35
N GLN A 219 22.40 15.38 4.26
CA GLN A 219 23.75 15.80 3.84
C GLN A 219 23.78 16.35 2.40
N TYR A 220 23.06 15.70 1.49
CA TYR A 220 23.02 16.07 0.07
C TYR A 220 21.86 17.02 -0.29
N ASP A 221 21.03 17.38 0.70
CA ASP A 221 19.78 18.16 0.52
C ASP A 221 18.84 17.54 -0.53
N VAL A 222 18.66 16.24 -0.44
CA VAL A 222 17.76 15.43 -1.26
C VAL A 222 16.48 15.17 -0.45
N LEU A 223 15.31 15.25 -1.07
CA LEU A 223 14.05 14.99 -0.38
C LEU A 223 13.88 13.50 -0.09
N LEU A 224 13.43 13.18 1.13
CA LEU A 224 13.05 11.83 1.52
C LEU A 224 11.54 11.66 1.37
N ILE A 225 11.14 10.77 0.46
CA ILE A 225 9.74 10.39 0.23
C ILE A 225 9.55 8.95 0.71
N ILE A 226 8.62 8.72 1.64
CA ILE A 226 8.26 7.37 2.08
C ILE A 226 6.92 6.98 1.45
N ASP A 227 6.94 5.92 0.68
CA ASP A 227 5.75 5.30 0.11
C ASP A 227 5.07 4.42 1.17
N GLU A 228 4.03 4.97 1.79
CA GLU A 228 3.19 4.31 2.80
C GLU A 228 1.88 3.75 2.20
N VAL A 229 1.81 3.60 0.89
CA VAL A 229 0.61 3.10 0.21
C VAL A 229 0.20 1.72 0.71
N GLN A 230 1.15 0.84 1.00
CA GLN A 230 0.85 -0.50 1.53
C GLN A 230 1.15 -0.64 3.03
N THR A 231 2.12 0.09 3.56
CA THR A 231 2.60 0.00 4.95
C THR A 231 1.84 0.87 5.93
N GLY A 232 1.20 1.92 5.44
CA GLY A 232 0.50 2.91 6.28
C GLY A 232 -0.85 2.46 6.82
N ILE A 233 -1.49 3.37 7.52
CA ILE A 233 -2.85 3.22 8.07
C ILE A 233 -2.94 2.00 9.01
N GLY A 234 -1.97 1.88 9.91
CA GLY A 234 -1.96 0.86 10.96
C GLY A 234 -1.41 -0.52 10.56
N ARG A 235 -1.16 -0.79 9.28
CA ARG A 235 -0.80 -2.11 8.75
C ARG A 235 0.39 -2.76 9.45
N THR A 236 1.37 -1.97 9.83
CA THR A 236 2.63 -2.44 10.45
C THR A 236 2.65 -2.34 11.98
N GLY A 237 1.52 -1.91 12.61
CA GLY A 237 1.42 -1.75 14.07
C GLY A 237 1.74 -0.33 14.56
N THR A 238 1.99 0.61 13.65
CA THR A 238 2.02 2.06 13.88
C THR A 238 1.14 2.73 12.82
N MET A 239 0.72 3.97 13.01
CA MET A 239 -0.08 4.67 11.99
C MET A 239 0.64 4.66 10.65
N PHE A 240 1.94 4.95 10.63
CA PHE A 240 2.83 4.84 9.47
C PHE A 240 4.10 4.07 9.85
N ALA A 241 4.60 3.25 8.92
CA ALA A 241 5.75 2.38 9.20
C ALA A 241 7.03 3.16 9.50
N TYR A 242 7.24 4.32 8.86
CA TYR A 242 8.42 5.16 9.11
C TYR A 242 8.57 5.59 10.58
N GLN A 243 7.46 5.67 11.33
CA GLN A 243 7.46 6.07 12.75
C GLN A 243 8.21 5.05 13.64
N GLN A 244 8.19 3.75 13.26
CA GLN A 244 8.92 2.71 13.99
C GLN A 244 10.44 2.88 13.90
N PHE A 245 10.89 3.58 12.88
CA PHE A 245 12.31 3.79 12.60
C PHE A 245 12.78 5.21 12.96
N GLY A 246 11.92 6.05 13.53
CA GLY A 246 12.24 7.43 13.88
C GLY A 246 12.62 8.29 12.67
N LEU A 247 12.09 7.99 11.48
CA LEU A 247 12.35 8.77 10.28
C LEU A 247 11.49 10.04 10.27
N THR A 248 12.00 11.07 9.62
CA THR A 248 11.32 12.36 9.40
C THR A 248 11.27 12.67 7.90
N PRO A 249 10.33 12.04 7.16
CA PRO A 249 10.23 12.24 5.71
C PRO A 249 9.78 13.66 5.36
N ASP A 250 10.23 14.15 4.20
CA ASP A 250 9.72 15.39 3.60
C ASP A 250 8.33 15.21 2.98
N ILE A 251 8.03 14.00 2.48
CA ILE A 251 6.74 13.64 1.88
C ILE A 251 6.42 12.18 2.23
N ILE A 252 5.14 11.90 2.49
CA ILE A 252 4.63 10.53 2.50
C ILE A 252 3.51 10.37 1.47
N THR A 253 3.36 9.17 0.89
CA THR A 253 2.27 8.85 -0.02
C THR A 253 1.38 7.76 0.54
N LEU A 254 0.08 7.89 0.35
CA LEU A 254 -0.96 7.09 0.99
C LEU A 254 -2.00 6.64 -0.03
N ALA A 255 -2.57 5.46 0.16
CA ALA A 255 -3.76 4.95 -0.53
C ALA A 255 -4.32 3.72 0.20
N LYS A 256 -4.81 2.72 -0.52
CA LYS A 256 -5.24 1.40 -0.01
C LYS A 256 -6.04 1.50 1.29
N GLY A 257 -5.43 1.14 2.42
CA GLY A 257 -6.07 1.13 3.73
C GLY A 257 -6.71 2.46 4.15
N LEU A 258 -6.28 3.58 3.58
CA LEU A 258 -6.85 4.90 3.86
C LEU A 258 -8.35 4.96 3.52
N GLY A 259 -8.77 4.38 2.40
CA GLY A 259 -10.16 4.42 1.95
C GLY A 259 -11.08 3.35 2.54
N GLY A 260 -10.50 2.31 3.16
CA GLY A 260 -11.27 1.20 3.72
C GLY A 260 -12.13 0.43 2.70
N GLY A 261 -11.81 0.55 1.40
CA GLY A 261 -12.55 -0.05 0.28
C GLY A 261 -12.86 0.94 -0.85
N LEU A 262 -12.88 2.25 -0.58
CA LEU A 262 -13.09 3.27 -1.61
C LEU A 262 -11.77 3.77 -2.21
N PRO A 263 -11.76 4.11 -3.52
CA PRO A 263 -10.61 4.71 -4.16
C PRO A 263 -10.26 6.07 -3.54
N ILE A 264 -9.05 6.17 -2.99
CA ILE A 264 -8.46 7.42 -2.51
C ILE A 264 -6.95 7.26 -2.51
N GLY A 265 -6.23 8.31 -2.86
CA GLY A 265 -4.82 8.48 -2.65
C GLY A 265 -4.55 9.83 -2.01
N ALA A 266 -3.41 9.98 -1.38
CA ALA A 266 -2.97 11.26 -0.87
C ALA A 266 -1.44 11.33 -0.84
N PHE A 267 -0.88 12.52 -0.96
CA PHE A 267 0.46 12.78 -0.51
C PHE A 267 0.45 13.89 0.53
N VAL A 268 1.23 13.71 1.58
CA VAL A 268 1.31 14.65 2.71
C VAL A 268 2.68 15.30 2.70
N LEU A 269 2.68 16.62 2.67
CA LEU A 269 3.85 17.48 2.52
C LEU A 269 4.36 17.97 3.88
N GLY A 270 5.65 17.80 4.12
CA GLY A 270 6.36 18.34 5.27
C GLY A 270 6.64 19.83 5.14
N GLU A 271 7.14 20.44 6.20
CA GLU A 271 7.38 21.87 6.30
C GLU A 271 8.26 22.42 5.17
N LYS A 272 9.29 21.66 4.78
CA LYS A 272 10.24 22.04 3.73
C LYS A 272 9.60 22.23 2.35
N VAL A 273 8.52 21.49 2.06
CA VAL A 273 7.90 21.41 0.72
C VAL A 273 6.41 21.77 0.68
N GLN A 274 5.82 22.15 1.82
CA GLN A 274 4.37 22.38 1.94
C GLN A 274 3.81 23.46 0.99
N ASP A 275 4.63 24.42 0.59
CA ASP A 275 4.27 25.55 -0.27
C ASP A 275 4.85 25.44 -1.69
N THR A 276 5.45 24.29 -2.05
CA THR A 276 6.10 24.09 -3.35
C THR A 276 5.10 24.10 -4.50
N LEU A 277 3.94 23.46 -4.34
CA LEU A 277 2.90 23.44 -5.36
C LEU A 277 1.97 24.64 -5.19
N GLY A 278 1.88 25.47 -6.21
CA GLY A 278 0.96 26.59 -6.30
C GLY A 278 -0.32 26.27 -7.08
N LYS A 279 -1.17 27.27 -7.27
CA LYS A 279 -2.38 27.14 -8.08
C LYS A 279 -2.02 26.70 -9.50
N SER A 280 -2.73 25.71 -10.03
CA SER A 280 -2.57 25.13 -11.38
C SER A 280 -1.31 24.26 -11.58
N ASP A 281 -0.44 24.08 -10.60
CA ASP A 281 0.71 23.18 -10.72
C ASP A 281 0.29 21.69 -10.71
N HIS A 282 -0.76 21.38 -9.99
CA HIS A 282 -1.31 20.02 -9.91
C HIS A 282 -2.82 20.05 -9.69
N GLY A 283 -3.52 18.96 -10.07
CA GLY A 283 -4.97 18.91 -9.97
C GLY A 283 -5.52 17.48 -10.10
N SER A 284 -6.74 17.30 -9.62
CA SER A 284 -7.51 16.06 -9.76
C SER A 284 -9.00 16.42 -9.72
N THR A 285 -9.79 15.87 -10.65
CA THR A 285 -11.25 16.03 -10.64
C THR A 285 -11.88 15.32 -9.45
N PHE A 286 -11.49 14.08 -9.19
CA PHE A 286 -12.05 13.24 -8.14
C PHE A 286 -11.25 13.23 -6.83
N GLY A 287 -10.04 13.77 -6.82
CA GLY A 287 -9.25 13.90 -5.58
C GLY A 287 -10.03 14.70 -4.53
N ALA A 288 -9.94 14.30 -3.27
CA ALA A 288 -10.76 14.81 -2.17
C ALA A 288 -12.28 14.55 -2.34
N ASN A 289 -12.67 13.48 -3.06
CA ASN A 289 -14.07 13.12 -3.19
C ASN A 289 -14.72 13.01 -1.79
N PRO A 290 -15.87 13.69 -1.54
CA PRO A 290 -16.48 13.74 -0.21
C PRO A 290 -16.83 12.35 0.36
N VAL A 291 -17.29 11.42 -0.48
CA VAL A 291 -17.66 10.06 -0.07
C VAL A 291 -16.43 9.25 0.33
N SER A 292 -15.36 9.30 -0.48
CA SER A 292 -14.10 8.64 -0.15
C SER A 292 -13.45 9.22 1.10
N CYS A 293 -13.51 10.55 1.27
CA CYS A 293 -13.01 11.23 2.48
C CYS A 293 -13.82 10.88 3.73
N ALA A 294 -15.16 10.75 3.62
CA ALA A 294 -16.00 10.31 4.72
C ALA A 294 -15.65 8.87 5.17
N GLY A 295 -15.49 7.96 4.21
CA GLY A 295 -15.00 6.60 4.49
C GLY A 295 -13.63 6.60 5.15
N ALA A 296 -12.68 7.40 4.65
CA ALA A 296 -11.33 7.51 5.22
C ALA A 296 -11.35 8.11 6.65
N ASN A 297 -12.19 9.09 6.93
CA ASN A 297 -12.38 9.61 8.28
C ASN A 297 -12.89 8.53 9.24
N ALA A 298 -13.82 7.68 8.80
CA ALA A 298 -14.32 6.56 9.59
C ALA A 298 -13.23 5.52 9.86
N VAL A 299 -12.36 5.23 8.87
CA VAL A 299 -11.19 4.36 9.07
C VAL A 299 -10.27 4.93 10.14
N LEU A 300 -9.84 6.19 10.00
CA LEU A 300 -8.89 6.82 10.92
C LEU A 300 -9.47 7.01 12.33
N ALA A 301 -10.79 7.10 12.48
CA ALA A 301 -11.44 7.22 13.78
C ALA A 301 -11.32 5.93 14.63
N LYS A 302 -11.12 4.77 14.00
CA LYS A 302 -10.99 3.47 14.68
C LYS A 302 -9.56 3.08 14.99
N ILE A 303 -8.59 3.73 14.37
CA ILE A 303 -7.17 3.38 14.53
C ILE A 303 -6.55 4.27 15.61
N ASP A 304 -6.67 3.85 16.85
CA ASP A 304 -6.03 4.43 18.03
C ASP A 304 -4.80 3.61 18.48
N ASP A 305 -4.12 4.05 19.53
CA ASP A 305 -2.94 3.38 20.07
C ASP A 305 -3.23 1.94 20.52
N THR A 306 -4.42 1.68 21.10
CA THR A 306 -4.84 0.34 21.50
C THR A 306 -5.01 -0.57 20.30
N PHE A 307 -5.66 -0.07 19.23
CA PHE A 307 -5.81 -0.79 17.98
C PHE A 307 -4.45 -1.12 17.36
N LEU A 308 -3.54 -0.15 17.32
CA LEU A 308 -2.18 -0.34 16.78
C LEU A 308 -1.37 -1.36 17.58
N ALA A 309 -1.45 -1.33 18.93
CA ALA A 309 -0.81 -2.32 19.79
C ALA A 309 -1.33 -3.75 19.51
N GLU A 310 -2.65 -3.90 19.30
CA GLU A 310 -3.24 -5.19 18.93
C GLU A 310 -2.78 -5.68 17.54
N VAL A 311 -2.65 -4.80 16.55
CA VAL A 311 -2.09 -5.15 15.24
C VAL A 311 -0.65 -5.68 15.38
N LYS A 312 0.17 -5.01 16.18
CA LYS A 312 1.55 -5.44 16.46
C LYS A 312 1.58 -6.81 17.14
N ARG A 313 0.81 -6.99 18.23
CA ARG A 313 0.70 -8.27 18.96
C ARG A 313 0.28 -9.42 18.04
N LYS A 314 -0.76 -9.22 17.24
CA LYS A 314 -1.26 -10.23 16.30
C LYS A 314 -0.23 -10.54 15.21
N GLY A 315 0.49 -9.53 14.73
CA GLY A 315 1.58 -9.69 13.78
C GLY A 315 2.70 -10.57 14.34
N GLU A 316 3.15 -10.32 15.57
CA GLU A 316 4.18 -11.11 16.26
C GLU A 316 3.71 -12.57 16.47
N LYS A 317 2.46 -12.76 16.93
CA LYS A 317 1.85 -14.09 17.07
C LYS A 317 1.83 -14.84 15.75
N LEU A 318 1.38 -14.20 14.68
CA LEU A 318 1.24 -14.79 13.36
C LEU A 318 2.63 -15.14 12.76
N GLN A 319 3.62 -14.26 12.85
CA GLN A 319 4.97 -14.53 12.38
C GLN A 319 5.61 -15.71 13.11
N LYS A 320 5.46 -15.77 14.45
CA LYS A 320 5.97 -16.89 15.24
C LYS A 320 5.32 -18.21 14.85
N ALA A 321 4.00 -18.23 14.64
CA ALA A 321 3.27 -19.42 14.23
C ALA A 321 3.68 -19.88 12.83
N LEU A 322 3.84 -18.95 11.88
CA LEU A 322 4.28 -19.26 10.52
C LEU A 322 5.71 -19.80 10.47
N ALA A 323 6.63 -19.25 11.26
CA ALA A 323 8.01 -19.72 11.33
C ALA A 323 8.17 -21.16 11.89
N ALA A 324 7.16 -21.65 12.60
CA ALA A 324 7.13 -23.01 13.15
C ALA A 324 6.54 -24.05 12.19
N LEU A 325 6.04 -23.63 11.01
CA LEU A 325 5.42 -24.54 10.05
C LEU A 325 6.47 -25.32 9.24
N PRO A 326 6.15 -26.56 8.81
CA PRO A 326 7.03 -27.33 7.94
C PRO A 326 7.25 -26.61 6.60
N LYS A 327 8.39 -26.88 5.95
CA LYS A 327 8.77 -26.31 4.65
C LYS A 327 8.89 -24.77 4.64
N VAL A 328 8.77 -24.07 5.77
CA VAL A 328 9.00 -22.63 5.88
C VAL A 328 10.47 -22.36 6.11
N LYS A 329 11.09 -21.63 5.18
CA LYS A 329 12.50 -21.22 5.24
C LYS A 329 12.68 -19.92 6.04
N SER A 330 11.84 -18.93 5.80
CA SER A 330 11.89 -17.65 6.49
C SER A 330 10.54 -16.93 6.50
N VAL A 331 10.35 -16.07 7.50
CA VAL A 331 9.20 -15.16 7.60
C VAL A 331 9.73 -13.73 7.69
N SER A 332 9.13 -12.81 6.96
CA SER A 332 9.53 -11.40 6.88
C SER A 332 8.32 -10.47 6.98
N GLY A 333 8.57 -9.17 7.23
CA GLY A 333 7.53 -8.16 7.29
C GLY A 333 7.34 -7.55 8.67
N LEU A 334 6.34 -6.66 8.81
CA LEU A 334 6.02 -5.93 10.04
C LEU A 334 4.51 -5.95 10.28
N GLY A 335 4.10 -6.10 11.54
CA GLY A 335 2.69 -6.14 11.94
C GLY A 335 1.93 -7.20 11.15
N LEU A 336 0.84 -6.80 10.50
CA LEU A 336 0.00 -7.69 9.67
C LEU A 336 0.31 -7.56 8.16
N MET A 337 1.53 -7.26 7.81
CA MET A 337 2.09 -7.33 6.46
C MET A 337 3.22 -8.35 6.47
N ILE A 338 2.94 -9.59 6.08
CA ILE A 338 3.83 -10.74 6.29
C ILE A 338 4.09 -11.46 4.98
N GLY A 339 5.35 -11.82 4.75
CA GLY A 339 5.81 -12.68 3.66
C GLY A 339 6.42 -13.97 4.19
N VAL A 340 6.09 -15.10 3.58
CA VAL A 340 6.63 -16.41 3.93
C VAL A 340 7.39 -16.98 2.74
N GLU A 341 8.67 -17.24 2.94
CA GLU A 341 9.52 -17.93 1.99
C GLU A 341 9.52 -19.42 2.33
N PHE A 342 9.33 -20.24 1.33
CA PHE A 342 9.36 -21.68 1.50
C PHE A 342 10.70 -22.29 1.09
N GLU A 343 10.98 -23.51 1.54
CA GLU A 343 12.10 -24.31 1.11
C GLU A 343 12.01 -24.62 -0.40
N GLU A 344 13.16 -24.97 -0.99
CA GLU A 344 13.26 -25.34 -2.39
C GLU A 344 12.30 -26.48 -2.77
N GLY A 345 11.64 -26.32 -3.92
CA GLY A 345 10.61 -27.28 -4.37
C GLY A 345 9.18 -26.93 -3.94
N THR A 346 8.97 -26.02 -2.97
CA THR A 346 7.63 -25.60 -2.53
C THR A 346 7.26 -24.26 -3.18
N LYS A 347 6.21 -24.26 -4.02
CA LYS A 347 5.77 -23.04 -4.75
C LYS A 347 4.60 -22.38 -4.01
N ALA A 348 4.75 -21.11 -3.67
CA ALA A 348 3.70 -20.34 -2.99
C ALA A 348 2.38 -20.31 -3.77
N ALA A 349 2.41 -20.27 -5.10
CA ALA A 349 1.21 -20.28 -5.93
C ALA A 349 0.39 -21.57 -5.77
N ASP A 350 1.05 -22.72 -5.68
CA ASP A 350 0.38 -24.01 -5.48
C ASP A 350 -0.23 -24.11 -4.07
N ILE A 351 0.47 -23.56 -3.07
CA ILE A 351 -0.03 -23.47 -1.69
C ILE A 351 -1.27 -22.57 -1.63
N VAL A 352 -1.24 -21.39 -2.28
CA VAL A 352 -2.40 -20.49 -2.35
C VAL A 352 -3.60 -21.21 -2.97
N ALA A 353 -3.43 -21.90 -4.11
CA ALA A 353 -4.51 -22.63 -4.76
C ALA A 353 -5.15 -23.67 -3.83
N LYS A 354 -4.35 -24.49 -3.16
CA LYS A 354 -4.83 -25.50 -2.20
C LYS A 354 -5.50 -24.89 -0.97
N CYS A 355 -5.02 -23.72 -0.47
CA CYS A 355 -5.65 -23.02 0.65
C CYS A 355 -7.02 -22.45 0.26
N ILE A 356 -7.19 -21.97 -0.98
CA ILE A 356 -8.49 -21.52 -1.50
C ILE A 356 -9.50 -22.69 -1.47
N GLU A 357 -9.11 -23.90 -1.90
CA GLU A 357 -9.96 -25.10 -1.85
C GLU A 357 -10.39 -25.46 -0.42
N LYS A 358 -9.62 -25.03 0.58
CA LYS A 358 -9.88 -25.25 2.01
C LYS A 358 -10.50 -24.02 2.72
N GLY A 359 -10.96 -23.02 1.95
CA GLY A 359 -11.68 -21.87 2.48
C GLY A 359 -10.79 -20.79 3.10
N VAL A 360 -9.53 -20.67 2.70
CA VAL A 360 -8.64 -19.56 3.15
C VAL A 360 -7.98 -18.87 1.96
N LEU A 361 -8.09 -17.55 1.92
CA LEU A 361 -7.54 -16.72 0.84
C LEU A 361 -6.20 -16.11 1.24
N PHE A 362 -5.15 -16.45 0.51
CA PHE A 362 -3.83 -15.82 0.60
C PHE A 362 -3.43 -15.21 -0.75
N LEU A 363 -2.34 -14.45 -0.76
CA LEU A 363 -1.73 -13.87 -1.96
C LEU A 363 -0.31 -14.40 -2.15
N THR A 364 0.25 -14.11 -3.30
CA THR A 364 1.69 -14.21 -3.53
C THR A 364 2.32 -12.83 -3.69
N ALA A 365 3.61 -12.71 -3.35
CA ALA A 365 4.46 -11.60 -3.74
C ALA A 365 5.78 -12.17 -4.26
N LYS A 366 5.99 -12.11 -5.56
CA LYS A 366 7.04 -12.88 -6.25
C LYS A 366 6.90 -14.39 -5.93
N THR A 367 7.91 -14.97 -5.31
CA THR A 367 7.96 -16.40 -4.94
C THR A 367 7.44 -16.68 -3.53
N LYS A 368 7.13 -15.64 -2.74
CA LYS A 368 6.67 -15.80 -1.36
C LYS A 368 5.14 -15.85 -1.25
N LEU A 369 4.64 -16.53 -0.24
CA LEU A 369 3.27 -16.36 0.25
C LEU A 369 3.18 -15.01 0.96
N ARG A 370 2.11 -14.25 0.68
CA ARG A 370 1.86 -12.94 1.30
C ARG A 370 0.55 -12.94 2.06
N LEU A 371 0.61 -12.45 3.30
CA LEU A 371 -0.52 -12.29 4.18
C LEU A 371 -0.72 -10.79 4.47
N LEU A 372 -1.95 -10.32 4.19
CA LEU A 372 -2.43 -8.96 4.44
C LEU A 372 -3.87 -9.02 5.00
N PRO A 373 -4.12 -9.72 6.13
CA PRO A 373 -5.48 -9.84 6.64
C PRO A 373 -6.05 -8.46 7.01
N PRO A 374 -7.39 -8.31 7.12
CA PRO A 374 -7.98 -7.16 7.79
C PRO A 374 -7.35 -6.96 9.18
N LEU A 375 -7.15 -5.71 9.60
CA LEU A 375 -6.49 -5.41 10.89
C LEU A 375 -7.30 -5.83 12.09
N ILE A 376 -8.60 -6.03 11.89
CA ILE A 376 -9.54 -6.51 12.89
C ILE A 376 -9.50 -8.04 13.10
N ILE A 377 -8.72 -8.79 12.31
CA ILE A 377 -8.62 -10.26 12.45
C ILE A 377 -8.36 -10.63 13.92
N ASN A 378 -9.05 -11.65 14.42
CA ASN A 378 -8.90 -12.11 15.79
C ASN A 378 -7.99 -13.35 15.90
N ASP A 379 -7.67 -13.73 17.13
CA ASP A 379 -6.75 -14.84 17.40
C ASP A 379 -7.28 -16.19 16.89
N GLU A 380 -8.58 -16.44 17.00
CA GLU A 380 -9.22 -17.68 16.51
C GLU A 380 -9.15 -17.78 14.99
N GLN A 381 -9.39 -16.68 14.29
CA GLN A 381 -9.26 -16.61 12.84
C GLN A 381 -7.80 -16.81 12.38
N ILE A 382 -6.84 -16.24 13.11
CA ILE A 382 -5.41 -16.49 12.86
C ILE A 382 -5.09 -17.97 13.01
N GLU A 383 -5.52 -18.61 14.09
CA GLU A 383 -5.30 -20.04 14.36
C GLU A 383 -5.93 -20.92 13.29
N LYS A 384 -7.17 -20.61 12.86
CA LYS A 384 -7.84 -21.31 11.75
C LYS A 384 -7.04 -21.21 10.45
N GLY A 385 -6.58 -20.01 10.06
CA GLY A 385 -5.77 -19.81 8.86
C GLY A 385 -4.44 -20.55 8.90
N ILE A 386 -3.76 -20.55 10.05
CA ILE A 386 -2.50 -21.28 10.25
C ILE A 386 -2.73 -22.79 10.19
N ALA A 387 -3.81 -23.31 10.77
CA ALA A 387 -4.14 -24.74 10.73
C ALA A 387 -4.34 -25.23 9.29
N VAL A 388 -5.07 -24.47 8.47
CA VAL A 388 -5.26 -24.80 7.04
C VAL A 388 -3.93 -24.76 6.29
N LEU A 389 -3.11 -23.74 6.51
CA LEU A 389 -1.80 -23.63 5.86
C LEU A 389 -0.89 -24.80 6.25
N LYS A 390 -0.89 -25.20 7.53
CA LYS A 390 -0.13 -26.36 8.03
C LYS A 390 -0.56 -27.65 7.33
N GLU A 391 -1.86 -27.90 7.27
CA GLU A 391 -2.42 -29.09 6.60
C GLU A 391 -1.99 -29.16 5.12
N VAL A 392 -2.03 -28.02 4.41
CA VAL A 392 -1.60 -27.94 3.00
C VAL A 392 -0.09 -28.19 2.85
N LEU A 393 0.74 -27.75 3.79
CA LEU A 393 2.19 -27.97 3.75
C LEU A 393 2.60 -29.39 4.13
N GLU A 394 1.80 -30.10 4.94
CA GLU A 394 2.03 -31.50 5.34
C GLU A 394 1.58 -32.51 4.26
N ALA A 395 0.66 -32.10 3.37
CA ALA A 395 0.20 -32.87 2.23
C ALA A 395 1.16 -32.80 1.04
#